data_dba8e50f38bc6f7d9fa9aab5a689d911
#
_entry.id   dba8e50f38bc6f7d9fa9aab5a689d911
#
_cell.length_a   1.000
_cell.length_b   1.000
_cell.length_c   1.000
_cell.angle_alpha   90.00
_cell.angle_beta   90.00
_cell.angle_gamma   90.00
#
_symmetry.space_group_name_H-M   'P 1'
#
loop_
_entity.id
_entity.type
_entity.pdbx_description
1 polymer ?
#
loop_
_entity_poly.entity_id
_entity_poly.type
_entity_poly.pdbx_seq_one_letter_code
_entity_poly.pdbx_strand_id
1 'polypeptide(L)'
;MTRWYRAPELLLSCAEYTSAIDVWSCGCIFAEARVGGPRVRCCVPSDARSRSLVAQLLGRRPVFPGKDYVPQLSLITRVLGSPREADTAFIHSDKARRYIRSLPPCGRCDFSRLYPGASAPACTLVDAMLAFSPARRISVDDALAHPYLAALHDPEDEPVAAAPFSFPFDSETLTEETVRMMVTVEVERYRAQRAKDDAEAAAAAR
;
A
#
# COMPACT_ATOMS: atom_id res chain seq x y z
N MET A 1 -1.32 11.83 -3.16
CA MET A 1 -1.51 10.39 -2.87
C MET A 1 -2.50 10.24 -1.73
N THR A 2 -3.58 9.51 -1.95
CA THR A 2 -4.66 9.36 -0.99
C THR A 2 -4.20 8.59 0.25
N ARG A 3 -4.52 9.06 1.46
CA ARG A 3 -4.18 8.38 2.74
C ARG A 3 -4.85 7.01 2.91
N TRP A 4 -5.90 6.74 2.16
CA TRP A 4 -6.73 5.54 2.29
C TRP A 4 -5.99 4.22 2.05
N TYR A 5 -4.90 4.28 1.27
CA TYR A 5 -4.07 3.13 0.89
C TYR A 5 -2.73 3.08 1.63
N ARG A 6 -2.51 3.98 2.61
CA ARG A 6 -1.26 4.00 3.38
C ARG A 6 -1.25 2.91 4.44
N ALA A 7 -0.13 2.20 4.50
CA ALA A 7 0.12 1.19 5.51
C ALA A 7 0.23 1.79 6.93
N PRO A 8 -0.08 1.01 8.00
CA PRO A 8 -0.01 1.47 9.38
C PRO A 8 1.33 2.09 9.76
N GLU A 9 2.44 1.50 9.33
CA GLU A 9 3.80 1.99 9.59
C GLU A 9 4.02 3.41 9.05
N LEU A 10 3.49 3.74 7.87
CA LEU A 10 3.57 5.10 7.31
C LEU A 10 2.69 6.09 8.08
N LEU A 11 1.52 5.64 8.54
CA LEU A 11 0.61 6.49 9.34
C LEU A 11 1.16 6.77 10.74
N LEU A 12 2.00 5.85 11.26
CA LEU A 12 2.65 5.94 12.56
C LEU A 12 4.02 6.62 12.49
N SER A 13 4.39 7.16 11.31
CA SER A 13 5.65 7.88 11.06
C SER A 13 6.89 7.03 11.40
N CYS A 14 6.86 5.74 11.04
CA CYS A 14 8.05 4.90 11.11
C CYS A 14 9.05 5.34 10.05
N ALA A 15 10.31 5.54 10.45
CA ALA A 15 11.38 5.97 9.53
C ALA A 15 11.82 4.83 8.60
N GLU A 16 11.73 3.59 9.09
CA GLU A 16 12.07 2.39 8.33
C GLU A 16 10.80 1.77 7.74
N TYR A 17 10.77 1.65 6.43
CA TYR A 17 9.70 0.97 5.69
C TYR A 17 10.29 0.16 4.53
N THR A 18 9.60 -0.89 4.17
CA THR A 18 10.02 -1.86 3.14
C THR A 18 8.95 -1.96 2.05
N SER A 19 9.17 -2.81 1.04
CA SER A 19 8.17 -3.16 0.02
C SER A 19 6.82 -3.64 0.60
N ALA A 20 6.78 -4.02 1.86
CA ALA A 20 5.54 -4.37 2.55
C ALA A 20 4.47 -3.26 2.52
N ILE A 21 4.85 -1.98 2.37
CA ILE A 21 3.90 -0.87 2.19
C ILE A 21 3.11 -0.97 0.88
N ASP A 22 3.77 -1.46 -0.18
CA ASP A 22 3.15 -1.62 -1.49
C ASP A 22 2.21 -2.83 -1.49
N VAL A 23 2.60 -3.92 -0.82
CA VAL A 23 1.71 -5.07 -0.59
C VAL A 23 0.43 -4.66 0.15
N TRP A 24 0.54 -3.80 1.18
CA TRP A 24 -0.63 -3.24 1.85
C TRP A 24 -1.51 -2.43 0.90
N SER A 25 -0.92 -1.56 0.09
CA SER A 25 -1.63 -0.73 -0.87
C SER A 25 -2.36 -1.60 -1.91
N CYS A 26 -1.70 -2.64 -2.43
CA CYS A 26 -2.30 -3.64 -3.31
C CYS A 26 -3.45 -4.38 -2.61
N GLY A 27 -3.29 -4.77 -1.35
CA GLY A 27 -4.33 -5.41 -0.55
C GLY A 27 -5.58 -4.53 -0.39
N CYS A 28 -5.40 -3.23 -0.16
CA CYS A 28 -6.52 -2.28 -0.11
C CYS A 28 -7.26 -2.19 -1.46
N ILE A 29 -6.53 -2.11 -2.57
CA ILE A 29 -7.11 -2.04 -3.92
C ILE A 29 -7.80 -3.36 -4.27
N PHE A 30 -7.20 -4.49 -3.95
CA PHE A 30 -7.77 -5.81 -4.19
C PHE A 30 -9.08 -6.00 -3.43
N ALA A 31 -9.11 -5.62 -2.15
CA ALA A 31 -10.32 -5.65 -1.34
C ALA A 31 -11.42 -4.72 -1.89
N GLU A 32 -11.06 -3.54 -2.41
CA GLU A 32 -11.99 -2.60 -3.04
C GLU A 32 -12.53 -3.13 -4.38
N ALA A 33 -11.68 -3.73 -5.21
CA ALA A 33 -12.05 -4.22 -6.53
C ALA A 33 -13.02 -5.42 -6.47
N ARG A 34 -12.97 -6.23 -5.42
CA ARG A 34 -13.76 -7.46 -5.26
C ARG A 34 -15.16 -7.25 -4.72
N VAL A 35 -15.50 -6.06 -4.20
CA VAL A 35 -16.80 -5.81 -3.57
C VAL A 35 -17.88 -5.50 -4.62
N GLY A 36 -18.23 -6.48 -5.41
CA GLY A 36 -19.44 -6.49 -6.26
C GLY A 36 -20.64 -7.19 -5.61
N GLY A 37 -20.81 -7.11 -4.28
CA GLY A 37 -21.86 -7.78 -3.53
C GLY A 37 -22.76 -6.81 -2.72
N PRO A 38 -23.91 -7.31 -2.20
CA PRO A 38 -24.86 -6.51 -1.45
C PRO A 38 -24.21 -5.95 -0.15
N ARG A 39 -24.63 -4.78 0.21
CA ARG A 39 -24.19 -3.93 1.32
C ARG A 39 -23.67 -4.67 2.54
N VAL A 40 -22.37 -4.65 2.75
CA VAL A 40 -21.79 -5.08 4.01
C VAL A 40 -22.10 -4.04 5.09
N ARG A 41 -22.96 -4.41 6.04
CA ARG A 41 -23.10 -3.70 7.32
C ARG A 41 -21.92 -4.11 8.20
N CYS A 42 -20.75 -3.56 7.94
CA CYS A 42 -19.68 -3.64 8.91
C CYS A 42 -19.87 -2.55 9.98
N CYS A 43 -19.34 -2.78 11.18
CA CYS A 43 -19.42 -1.96 12.39
C CYS A 43 -18.86 -0.52 12.25
N VAL A 44 -18.66 -0.03 11.04
CA VAL A 44 -18.30 1.34 10.75
C VAL A 44 -19.58 2.14 10.61
N PRO A 45 -19.86 3.11 11.51
CA PRO A 45 -20.98 4.03 11.34
C PRO A 45 -20.79 4.76 10.01
N SER A 46 -21.62 4.44 9.02
CA SER A 46 -21.65 5.19 7.78
C SER A 46 -22.30 6.54 8.05
N ASP A 47 -21.51 7.60 8.18
CA ASP A 47 -22.04 8.95 8.03
C ASP A 47 -22.76 9.05 6.67
N ALA A 48 -24.07 9.13 6.72
CA ALA A 48 -24.98 9.00 5.59
C ALA A 48 -24.87 10.15 4.56
N ARG A 49 -23.95 11.10 4.75
CA ARG A 49 -23.85 12.31 3.92
C ARG A 49 -22.75 12.32 2.86
N SER A 50 -21.88 11.31 2.80
CA SER A 50 -20.81 11.27 1.79
C SER A 50 -21.05 10.21 0.72
N ARG A 51 -22.24 10.20 0.15
CA ARG A 51 -22.59 9.32 -0.97
C ARG A 51 -22.22 10.01 -2.28
N SER A 52 -20.99 9.84 -2.75
CA SER A 52 -20.70 10.14 -4.15
C SER A 52 -21.50 9.20 -5.05
N LEU A 53 -22.24 9.78 -5.99
CA LEU A 53 -23.12 9.06 -6.94
C LEU A 53 -22.34 7.96 -7.73
N VAL A 54 -21.07 8.21 -8.02
CA VAL A 54 -20.15 7.29 -8.72
C VAL A 54 -19.85 6.05 -7.88
N ALA A 55 -19.69 6.18 -6.55
CA ALA A 55 -19.47 5.05 -5.64
C ALA A 55 -20.72 4.17 -5.48
N GLN A 56 -21.92 4.72 -5.72
CA GLN A 56 -23.17 3.96 -5.73
C GLN A 56 -23.35 3.10 -6.99
N LEU A 57 -22.87 3.59 -8.14
CA LEU A 57 -23.05 2.93 -9.44
C LEU A 57 -22.16 1.71 -9.63
N LEU A 58 -20.95 1.68 -9.03
CA LEU A 58 -19.96 0.64 -9.23
C LEU A 58 -19.80 -0.32 -8.02
N GLY A 59 -20.49 -0.08 -6.90
CA GLY A 59 -20.39 -0.93 -5.69
C GLY A 59 -19.01 -0.92 -5.00
N ARG A 60 -18.02 -0.26 -5.57
CA ARG A 60 -16.65 -0.17 -5.09
C ARG A 60 -16.55 0.88 -3.99
N ARG A 61 -16.08 0.48 -2.81
CA ARG A 61 -15.87 1.39 -1.69
C ARG A 61 -14.50 1.13 -1.07
N PRO A 62 -13.71 2.19 -0.81
CA PRO A 62 -12.47 2.06 -0.07
C PRO A 62 -12.69 1.37 1.27
N VAL A 63 -11.78 0.46 1.62
CA VAL A 63 -11.85 -0.28 2.89
C VAL A 63 -11.67 0.66 4.07
N PHE A 64 -10.76 1.63 3.94
CA PHE A 64 -10.37 2.56 4.99
C PHE A 64 -10.48 4.03 4.55
N PRO A 65 -11.69 4.60 4.42
CA PRO A 65 -11.88 5.98 3.94
C PRO A 65 -11.70 7.01 5.07
N GLY A 66 -10.53 7.07 5.68
CA GLY A 66 -10.22 8.01 6.75
C GLY A 66 -10.04 9.45 6.26
N LYS A 67 -10.61 10.41 7.00
CA LYS A 67 -10.49 11.84 6.70
C LYS A 67 -9.12 12.42 7.08
N ASP A 68 -8.45 11.81 8.06
CA ASP A 68 -7.12 12.19 8.53
C ASP A 68 -6.37 10.96 9.09
N TYR A 69 -5.12 11.11 9.53
CA TYR A 69 -4.25 10.04 10.05
C TYR A 69 -4.88 9.27 11.23
N VAL A 70 -5.46 10.00 12.18
CA VAL A 70 -6.09 9.43 13.38
C VAL A 70 -7.33 8.62 13.04
N PRO A 71 -8.33 9.16 12.30
CA PRO A 71 -9.45 8.37 11.81
C PRO A 71 -9.06 7.19 10.93
N GLN A 72 -7.99 7.34 10.12
CA GLN A 72 -7.49 6.25 9.27
C GLN A 72 -7.05 5.04 10.10
N LEU A 73 -6.21 5.25 11.13
CA LEU A 73 -5.77 4.20 12.03
C LEU A 73 -6.94 3.56 12.81
N SER A 74 -7.91 4.38 13.24
CA SER A 74 -9.11 3.86 13.89
C SER A 74 -9.94 2.96 12.97
N LEU A 75 -10.06 3.28 11.67
CA LEU A 75 -10.73 2.42 10.71
C LEU A 75 -9.99 1.11 10.49
N ILE A 76 -8.66 1.16 10.39
CA ILE A 76 -7.81 -0.03 10.25
C ILE A 76 -8.00 -0.96 11.44
N THR A 77 -7.91 -0.45 12.66
CA THR A 77 -8.06 -1.27 13.87
C THR A 77 -9.48 -1.81 14.06
N ARG A 78 -10.50 -1.13 13.57
CA ARG A 78 -11.89 -1.65 13.57
C ARG A 78 -12.09 -2.86 12.66
N VAL A 79 -11.37 -2.92 11.55
CA VAL A 79 -11.46 -4.04 10.61
C VAL A 79 -10.52 -5.16 10.99
N LEU A 80 -9.26 -4.86 11.25
CA LEU A 80 -8.23 -5.85 11.55
C LEU A 80 -8.23 -6.33 13.02
N GLY A 81 -8.98 -5.65 13.88
CA GLY A 81 -8.92 -5.81 15.33
C GLY A 81 -7.81 -4.98 15.95
N SER A 82 -7.86 -4.85 17.27
CA SER A 82 -6.79 -4.20 18.04
C SER A 82 -5.49 -5.00 17.89
N PRO A 83 -4.37 -4.37 17.47
CA PRO A 83 -3.12 -5.07 17.31
C PRO A 83 -2.59 -5.53 18.66
N ARG A 84 -2.01 -6.72 18.71
CA ARG A 84 -1.33 -7.26 19.89
C ARG A 84 0.00 -6.54 20.11
N GLU A 85 0.59 -6.66 21.25
CA GLU A 85 1.87 -6.02 21.57
C GLU A 85 2.99 -6.46 20.60
N ALA A 86 3.03 -7.73 20.24
CA ALA A 86 3.96 -8.25 19.24
C ALA A 86 3.74 -7.64 17.84
N ASP A 87 2.51 -7.25 17.50
CA ASP A 87 2.18 -6.66 16.21
C ASP A 87 2.54 -5.16 16.14
N THR A 88 2.92 -4.56 17.28
CA THR A 88 3.32 -3.14 17.42
C THR A 88 4.82 -2.93 17.65
N ALA A 89 5.62 -4.00 17.60
CA ALA A 89 7.06 -3.96 17.88
C ALA A 89 7.85 -2.99 16.98
N PHE A 90 7.40 -2.80 15.73
CA PHE A 90 7.99 -1.88 14.77
C PHE A 90 7.75 -0.40 15.09
N ILE A 91 6.90 -0.06 16.03
CA ILE A 91 6.57 1.32 16.38
C ILE A 91 7.60 1.81 17.41
N HIS A 92 8.54 2.64 16.99
CA HIS A 92 9.59 3.18 17.89
C HIS A 92 9.10 4.35 18.74
N SER A 93 8.12 5.12 18.26
CA SER A 93 7.56 6.27 18.98
C SER A 93 6.64 5.87 20.13
N ASP A 94 6.99 6.23 21.36
CA ASP A 94 6.14 6.00 22.55
C ASP A 94 4.80 6.74 22.47
N LYS A 95 4.76 7.90 21.79
CA LYS A 95 3.52 8.63 21.55
C LYS A 95 2.59 7.83 20.64
N ALA A 96 3.13 7.25 19.56
CA ALA A 96 2.37 6.42 18.64
C ALA A 96 1.88 5.13 19.30
N ARG A 97 2.72 4.45 20.10
CA ARG A 97 2.31 3.27 20.88
C ARG A 97 1.17 3.59 21.87
N ARG A 98 1.30 4.69 22.62
CA ARG A 98 0.25 5.14 23.55
C ARG A 98 -1.05 5.43 22.83
N TYR A 99 -0.97 6.06 21.65
CA TYR A 99 -2.15 6.32 20.83
C TYR A 99 -2.85 5.02 20.41
N ILE A 100 -2.11 4.05 19.86
CA ILE A 100 -2.69 2.74 19.47
C ILE A 100 -3.34 2.04 20.65
N ARG A 101 -2.70 2.05 21.84
CA ARG A 101 -3.27 1.47 23.06
C ARG A 101 -4.51 2.21 23.58
N SER A 102 -4.66 3.50 23.25
CA SER A 102 -5.83 4.30 23.66
C SER A 102 -7.05 4.10 22.78
N LEU A 103 -6.90 3.44 21.62
CA LEU A 103 -8.03 3.13 20.76
C LEU A 103 -8.98 2.14 21.41
N PRO A 104 -10.29 2.25 21.20
CA PRO A 104 -11.25 1.29 21.73
C PRO A 104 -10.89 -0.13 21.27
N PRO A 105 -10.95 -1.13 22.18
CA PRO A 105 -10.68 -2.50 21.82
C PRO A 105 -11.68 -2.99 20.79
N CYS A 106 -11.19 -3.53 19.69
CA CYS A 106 -11.99 -4.06 18.59
C CYS A 106 -11.59 -5.50 18.31
N GLY A 107 -12.59 -6.38 18.11
CA GLY A 107 -12.37 -7.69 17.54
C GLY A 107 -12.06 -7.62 16.05
N ARG A 108 -11.30 -8.59 15.54
CA ARG A 108 -11.02 -8.73 14.11
C ARG A 108 -12.30 -9.07 13.35
N CYS A 109 -12.54 -8.37 12.25
CA CYS A 109 -13.60 -8.73 11.31
C CYS A 109 -13.18 -9.93 10.47
N ASP A 110 -14.11 -10.83 10.21
CA ASP A 110 -13.93 -11.92 9.27
C ASP A 110 -14.14 -11.39 7.83
N PHE A 111 -13.14 -11.49 6.99
CA PHE A 111 -13.22 -11.04 5.59
C PHE A 111 -14.28 -11.79 4.79
N SER A 112 -14.60 -13.04 5.13
CA SER A 112 -15.69 -13.76 4.48
C SER A 112 -17.06 -13.12 4.74
N ARG A 113 -17.23 -12.54 5.92
CA ARG A 113 -18.44 -11.77 6.27
C ARG A 113 -18.44 -10.36 5.68
N LEU A 114 -17.24 -9.76 5.52
CA LEU A 114 -17.10 -8.47 4.85
C LEU A 114 -17.38 -8.58 3.35
N TYR A 115 -16.99 -9.70 2.75
CA TYR A 115 -17.07 -9.95 1.31
C TYR A 115 -17.77 -11.29 1.01
N PRO A 116 -19.08 -11.40 1.24
CA PRO A 116 -19.80 -12.67 1.14
C PRO A 116 -19.81 -13.28 -0.27
N GLY A 117 -19.47 -12.49 -1.30
CA GLY A 117 -19.32 -12.98 -2.68
C GLY A 117 -17.88 -13.36 -3.07
N ALA A 118 -16.90 -13.20 -2.17
CA ALA A 118 -15.52 -13.56 -2.43
C ALA A 118 -15.26 -15.05 -2.13
N SER A 119 -14.37 -15.66 -2.93
CA SER A 119 -13.92 -17.03 -2.65
C SER A 119 -13.06 -17.07 -1.37
N ALA A 120 -13.01 -18.21 -0.69
CA ALA A 120 -12.18 -18.38 0.49
C ALA A 120 -10.70 -18.05 0.23
N PRO A 121 -10.07 -18.48 -0.90
CA PRO A 121 -8.71 -18.05 -1.24
C PRO A 121 -8.56 -16.53 -1.43
N ALA A 122 -9.57 -15.83 -1.97
CA ALA A 122 -9.51 -14.37 -2.09
C ALA A 122 -9.50 -13.71 -0.71
N CYS A 123 -10.33 -14.18 0.23
CA CYS A 123 -10.38 -13.67 1.59
C CYS A 123 -9.06 -13.90 2.34
N THR A 124 -8.44 -15.07 2.19
CA THR A 124 -7.15 -15.38 2.83
C THR A 124 -6.01 -14.54 2.27
N LEU A 125 -5.99 -14.27 0.97
CA LEU A 125 -4.99 -13.39 0.36
C LEU A 125 -5.13 -11.95 0.88
N VAL A 126 -6.34 -11.37 0.87
CA VAL A 126 -6.59 -10.03 1.45
C VAL A 126 -6.15 -9.97 2.90
N ASP A 127 -6.47 -10.99 3.68
CA ASP A 127 -6.13 -11.07 5.10
C ASP A 127 -4.61 -11.05 5.32
N ALA A 128 -3.86 -11.77 4.49
CA ALA A 128 -2.41 -11.82 4.54
C ALA A 128 -1.75 -10.52 4.06
N MET A 129 -2.32 -9.86 3.03
CA MET A 129 -1.84 -8.56 2.53
C MET A 129 -2.13 -7.41 3.49
N LEU A 130 -3.24 -7.47 4.24
CA LEU A 130 -3.65 -6.44 5.21
C LEU A 130 -3.22 -6.77 6.65
N ALA A 131 -2.12 -7.50 6.86
CA ALA A 131 -1.57 -7.68 8.20
C ALA A 131 -1.06 -6.34 8.77
N PHE A 132 -1.44 -6.01 10.02
CA PHE A 132 -1.07 -4.74 10.67
C PHE A 132 0.46 -4.60 10.80
N SER A 133 1.14 -5.66 11.26
CA SER A 133 2.60 -5.70 11.34
C SER A 133 3.22 -5.94 9.96
N PRO A 134 4.15 -5.09 9.48
CA PRO A 134 4.85 -5.31 8.21
C PRO A 134 5.62 -6.64 8.18
N ALA A 135 6.19 -7.07 9.32
CA ALA A 135 6.91 -8.34 9.42
C ALA A 135 6.01 -9.60 9.30
N ARG A 136 4.70 -9.45 9.48
CA ARG A 136 3.72 -10.53 9.36
C ARG A 136 2.92 -10.45 8.05
N ARG A 137 3.13 -9.42 7.30
CA ARG A 137 2.48 -9.22 6.01
C ARG A 137 3.12 -10.17 5.00
N ILE A 138 2.30 -10.75 4.14
CA ILE A 138 2.76 -11.65 3.07
C ILE A 138 3.80 -10.93 2.19
N SER A 139 4.82 -11.65 1.75
CA SER A 139 5.78 -11.16 0.76
C SER A 139 5.14 -11.06 -0.64
N VAL A 140 5.80 -10.40 -1.58
CA VAL A 140 5.34 -10.36 -2.97
C VAL A 140 5.36 -11.77 -3.56
N ASP A 141 6.45 -12.50 -3.38
CA ASP A 141 6.64 -13.85 -3.92
C ASP A 141 5.57 -14.82 -3.37
N ASP A 142 5.36 -14.81 -2.04
CA ASP A 142 4.32 -15.63 -1.43
C ASP A 142 2.90 -15.22 -1.86
N ALA A 143 2.68 -13.94 -2.15
CA ALA A 143 1.40 -13.46 -2.63
C ALA A 143 1.13 -13.92 -4.08
N LEU A 144 2.13 -13.89 -4.95
CA LEU A 144 2.05 -14.43 -6.32
C LEU A 144 1.81 -15.96 -6.32
N ALA A 145 2.51 -16.68 -5.45
CA ALA A 145 2.34 -18.12 -5.28
C ALA A 145 1.03 -18.52 -4.53
N HIS A 146 0.25 -17.55 -4.05
CA HIS A 146 -0.97 -17.84 -3.28
C HIS A 146 -2.03 -18.57 -4.12
N PRO A 147 -2.77 -19.56 -3.56
CA PRO A 147 -3.77 -20.34 -4.29
C PRO A 147 -4.82 -19.54 -5.06
N TYR A 148 -5.09 -18.31 -4.66
CA TYR A 148 -5.98 -17.41 -5.39
C TYR A 148 -5.43 -17.01 -6.76
N LEU A 149 -4.13 -16.88 -6.90
CA LEU A 149 -3.44 -16.48 -8.13
C LEU A 149 -2.88 -17.67 -8.94
N ALA A 150 -3.04 -18.91 -8.46
CA ALA A 150 -2.45 -20.09 -9.06
C ALA A 150 -2.72 -20.29 -10.56
N ALA A 151 -3.85 -19.77 -11.07
CA ALA A 151 -4.17 -19.82 -12.51
C ALA A 151 -3.46 -18.72 -13.34
N LEU A 152 -2.84 -17.74 -12.70
CA LEU A 152 -2.18 -16.59 -13.33
C LEU A 152 -0.68 -16.58 -13.03
N HIS A 153 -0.24 -17.29 -11.99
CA HIS A 153 1.15 -17.35 -11.55
C HIS A 153 1.98 -18.15 -12.57
N ASP A 154 2.96 -17.49 -13.19
CA ASP A 154 3.93 -18.06 -14.10
C ASP A 154 5.33 -17.54 -13.74
N PRO A 155 6.17 -18.33 -13.04
CA PRO A 155 7.50 -17.92 -12.62
C PRO A 155 8.42 -17.50 -13.79
N GLU A 156 8.19 -18.00 -15.00
CA GLU A 156 8.98 -17.64 -16.19
C GLU A 156 8.62 -16.23 -16.71
N ASP A 157 7.39 -15.75 -16.44
CA ASP A 157 6.90 -14.42 -16.83
C ASP A 157 6.95 -13.39 -15.67
N GLU A 158 7.54 -13.76 -14.54
CA GLU A 158 7.69 -12.91 -13.34
C GLU A 158 9.17 -12.60 -13.08
N PRO A 159 9.84 -11.80 -13.94
CA PRO A 159 11.27 -11.57 -13.84
C PRO A 159 11.64 -10.75 -12.60
N VAL A 160 12.66 -11.19 -11.89
CA VAL A 160 13.23 -10.49 -10.73
C VAL A 160 14.42 -9.65 -11.20
N ALA A 161 14.53 -8.42 -10.68
CA ALA A 161 15.68 -7.57 -10.97
C ALA A 161 16.99 -8.25 -10.53
N ALA A 162 17.99 -8.24 -11.40
CA ALA A 162 19.30 -8.88 -11.16
C ALA A 162 20.06 -8.29 -9.94
N ALA A 163 19.78 -7.02 -9.61
CA ALA A 163 20.33 -6.35 -8.45
C ALA A 163 19.35 -5.33 -7.90
N PRO A 164 19.36 -5.06 -6.58
CA PRO A 164 18.58 -3.98 -6.00
C PRO A 164 18.98 -2.63 -6.60
N PHE A 165 17.98 -1.78 -6.85
CA PHE A 165 18.25 -0.42 -7.23
C PHE A 165 18.79 0.35 -6.02
N SER A 166 19.90 1.06 -6.21
CA SER A 166 20.54 1.88 -5.18
C SER A 166 20.87 3.24 -5.73
N PHE A 167 20.54 4.28 -4.98
CA PHE A 167 21.03 5.63 -5.25
C PHE A 167 22.37 5.83 -4.53
N PRO A 168 23.47 6.12 -5.22
CA PRO A 168 24.78 6.35 -4.58
C PRO A 168 24.75 7.45 -3.52
N PHE A 169 23.87 8.42 -3.67
CA PHE A 169 23.73 9.60 -2.78
C PHE A 169 22.82 9.36 -1.55
N ASP A 170 22.13 8.21 -1.43
CA ASP A 170 21.24 7.94 -0.28
C ASP A 170 22.01 7.80 1.04
N SER A 171 23.29 7.44 0.98
CA SER A 171 24.17 7.32 2.14
C SER A 171 24.92 8.61 2.49
N GLU A 172 24.81 9.66 1.69
CA GLU A 172 25.52 10.92 1.86
C GLU A 172 24.70 11.98 2.57
N THR A 173 25.36 12.85 3.35
CA THR A 173 24.71 14.02 3.90
C THR A 173 24.58 15.08 2.81
N LEU A 174 23.39 15.21 2.24
CA LEU A 174 23.13 16.16 1.16
C LEU A 174 22.98 17.58 1.69
N THR A 175 23.75 18.52 1.14
CA THR A 175 23.55 19.97 1.31
C THR A 175 22.70 20.50 0.16
N GLU A 176 22.12 21.70 0.32
CA GLU A 176 21.37 22.35 -0.75
C GLU A 176 22.23 22.57 -2.01
N GLU A 177 23.50 22.93 -1.82
CA GLU A 177 24.45 23.16 -2.91
C GLU A 177 24.74 21.86 -3.66
N THR A 178 25.00 20.75 -2.93
CA THR A 178 25.24 19.44 -3.52
C THR A 178 24.05 18.96 -4.33
N VAL A 179 22.82 19.10 -3.79
CA VAL A 179 21.58 18.73 -4.50
C VAL A 179 21.42 19.56 -5.78
N ARG A 180 21.65 20.87 -5.73
CA ARG A 180 21.57 21.74 -6.91
C ARG A 180 22.56 21.32 -8.00
N MET A 181 23.81 21.03 -7.61
CA MET A 181 24.84 20.54 -8.53
C MET A 181 24.42 19.20 -9.18
N MET A 182 23.96 18.23 -8.39
CA MET A 182 23.52 16.92 -8.89
C MET A 182 22.35 17.05 -9.87
N VAL A 183 21.37 17.90 -9.57
CA VAL A 183 20.24 18.17 -10.48
C VAL A 183 20.72 18.81 -11.78
N THR A 184 21.67 19.75 -11.72
CA THR A 184 22.23 20.39 -12.92
C THR A 184 22.93 19.37 -13.81
N VAL A 185 23.78 18.53 -13.23
CA VAL A 185 24.48 17.46 -13.98
C VAL A 185 23.49 16.50 -14.66
N GLU A 186 22.43 16.10 -13.96
CA GLU A 186 21.43 15.19 -14.52
C GLU A 186 20.62 15.84 -15.63
N VAL A 187 20.28 17.12 -15.50
CA VAL A 187 19.60 17.89 -16.57
C VAL A 187 20.49 18.01 -17.82
N GLU A 188 21.77 18.26 -17.66
CA GLU A 188 22.71 18.34 -18.78
C GLU A 188 22.88 16.98 -19.47
N ARG A 189 23.01 15.91 -18.69
CA ARG A 189 23.06 14.53 -19.19
C ARG A 189 21.81 14.16 -20.01
N TYR A 190 20.64 14.48 -19.47
CA TYR A 190 19.36 14.23 -20.15
C TYR A 190 19.25 15.02 -21.46
N ARG A 191 19.66 16.29 -21.47
CA ARG A 191 19.67 17.13 -22.69
C ARG A 191 20.61 16.57 -23.75
N ALA A 192 21.79 16.14 -23.33
CA ALA A 192 22.77 15.53 -24.25
C ALA A 192 22.25 14.20 -24.85
N GLN A 193 21.59 13.37 -24.03
CA GLN A 193 21.01 12.12 -24.51
C GLN A 193 19.87 12.40 -25.50
N ARG A 194 18.97 13.31 -25.17
CA ARG A 194 17.85 13.69 -26.05
C ARG A 194 18.32 14.25 -27.40
N ALA A 195 19.37 15.05 -27.39
CA ALA A 195 19.95 15.58 -28.64
C ALA A 195 20.51 14.46 -29.55
N LYS A 196 21.05 13.38 -28.93
CA LYS A 196 21.48 12.19 -29.68
C LYS A 196 20.30 11.43 -30.28
N ASP A 197 19.29 11.17 -29.45
CA ASP A 197 18.09 10.45 -29.88
C ASP A 197 17.36 11.18 -30.99
N ASP A 198 17.25 12.52 -30.91
CA ASP A 198 16.66 13.37 -31.95
C ASP A 198 17.48 13.31 -33.25
N ALA A 199 18.81 13.29 -33.16
CA ALA A 199 19.70 13.18 -34.31
C ALA A 199 19.61 11.80 -34.98
N GLU A 200 19.54 10.72 -34.20
CA GLU A 200 19.35 9.35 -34.69
C GLU A 200 18.00 9.19 -35.38
N ALA A 201 16.92 9.72 -34.77
CA ALA A 201 15.59 9.71 -35.35
C ALA A 201 15.54 10.48 -36.69
N ALA A 202 16.22 11.63 -36.78
CA ALA A 202 16.31 12.41 -38.00
C ALA A 202 17.15 11.71 -39.11
N ALA A 203 18.15 10.91 -38.72
CA ALA A 203 18.94 10.10 -39.64
C ALA A 203 18.16 8.90 -40.16
N ALA A 204 17.34 8.28 -39.34
CA ALA A 204 16.49 7.13 -39.70
C ALA A 204 15.28 7.53 -40.61
N ALA A 205 14.90 8.81 -40.62
CA ALA A 205 13.80 9.33 -41.42
C ALA A 205 14.24 9.79 -42.83
N ARG A 206 15.52 9.68 -43.17
CA ARG A 206 16.09 10.00 -44.51
C ARG A 206 16.34 8.74 -45.30
#